data_f31008189b573b961b0419c7e2221543
#
_entry.id   f31008189b573b961b0419c7e2221543
#
_cell.length_a   1.000
_cell.length_b   1.000
_cell.length_c   1.000
_cell.angle_alpha   90.00
_cell.angle_beta   90.00
_cell.angle_gamma   90.00
#
_symmetry.space_group_name_H-M   'P 1'
#
loop_
_entity.id
_entity.type
_entity.pdbx_description
1 polymer ?
#
loop_
_entity_poly.entity_id
_entity_poly.type
_entity_poly.pdbx_seq_one_letter_code
_entity_poly.pdbx_strand_id
1 'polypeptide(L)'
;MWIESGKSCTFAKTFRNMRVLIINTSEKTGGAAIAARRLMESLHTAGTDVKMLVLHKESQSEQVIPVGKDWQKKCTFLWERLVIWTNNLFSRKNLFTVSIANTGFNVTKLPAFREADIIHLHWINQGMLSLNNIQEIFELGKPVVWTLHDMWECTAICHHAHTCTLFKSECRNCRFLRFPGNNDRVFKKKQKLFSHASPLNIVAVSTWLSSQIQQSTLLKEKPVSVIPNTLSPTDFRMMDKELSRKELSLPDKHIILFGAAR
;
A
#
# COMPACT_ATOMS: atom_id res chain seq x y z
N MET A 1 -4.66 -5.99 27.58
CA MET A 1 -5.18 -7.06 28.45
C MET A 1 -6.56 -7.44 27.93
N TRP A 2 -6.61 -8.38 26.95
CA TRP A 2 -7.82 -9.03 26.45
C TRP A 2 -7.46 -10.48 26.17
N ILE A 3 -7.51 -11.29 27.22
CA ILE A 3 -7.52 -12.76 27.10
C ILE A 3 -8.79 -13.19 27.81
N GLU A 4 -9.88 -13.35 27.07
CA GLU A 4 -10.99 -14.18 27.52
C GLU A 4 -10.77 -15.59 26.97
N SER A 5 -10.55 -16.49 27.89
CA SER A 5 -10.33 -17.91 27.69
C SER A 5 -11.57 -18.56 27.05
N GLY A 6 -11.38 -19.30 25.98
CA GLY A 6 -12.36 -20.23 25.40
C GLY A 6 -12.68 -20.01 23.91
N LYS A 7 -12.62 -18.78 23.38
CA LYS A 7 -12.88 -18.50 21.95
C LYS A 7 -11.60 -18.41 21.10
N SER A 8 -10.44 -18.31 21.72
CA SER A 8 -9.15 -18.14 21.05
C SER A 8 -8.72 -19.34 20.21
N CYS A 9 -9.06 -20.56 20.63
CA CYS A 9 -8.58 -21.78 19.96
C CYS A 9 -9.30 -22.06 18.62
N THR A 10 -10.58 -21.71 18.49
CA THR A 10 -11.36 -21.90 17.26
C THR A 10 -10.98 -20.88 16.20
N PHE A 11 -10.76 -19.60 16.61
CA PHE A 11 -10.31 -18.53 15.72
C PHE A 11 -8.93 -18.82 15.15
N ALA A 12 -7.97 -19.24 15.99
CA ALA A 12 -6.61 -19.59 15.54
C ALA A 12 -6.57 -20.78 14.58
N LYS A 13 -7.46 -21.77 14.75
CA LYS A 13 -7.58 -22.91 13.82
C LYS A 13 -8.11 -22.52 12.45
N THR A 14 -9.03 -21.56 12.38
CA THR A 14 -9.61 -21.10 11.12
C THR A 14 -8.59 -20.34 10.28
N PHE A 15 -7.69 -19.56 10.91
CA PHE A 15 -6.64 -18.80 10.20
C PHE A 15 -5.51 -19.70 9.64
N ARG A 16 -5.22 -20.84 10.25
CA ARG A 16 -4.13 -21.75 9.80
C ARG A 16 -4.31 -22.31 8.40
N ASN A 17 -5.52 -22.35 7.86
CA ASN A 17 -5.81 -22.91 6.53
C ASN A 17 -6.06 -21.82 5.48
N MET A 18 -6.00 -20.52 5.81
CA MET A 18 -6.22 -19.45 4.85
C MET A 18 -4.92 -19.10 4.13
N ARG A 19 -5.02 -18.95 2.81
CA ARG A 19 -3.93 -18.53 1.93
C ARG A 19 -4.08 -17.04 1.65
N VAL A 20 -3.11 -16.26 2.09
CA VAL A 20 -3.09 -14.81 1.93
C VAL A 20 -2.08 -14.42 0.86
N LEU A 21 -2.50 -13.61 -0.10
CA LEU A 21 -1.60 -13.01 -1.08
C LEU A 21 -1.47 -11.51 -0.83
N ILE A 22 -0.30 -11.10 -0.37
CA ILE A 22 0.06 -9.68 -0.26
C ILE A 22 0.57 -9.18 -1.61
N ILE A 23 0.13 -7.99 -2.04
CA ILE A 23 0.58 -7.35 -3.28
C ILE A 23 1.14 -5.97 -2.95
N ASN A 24 2.41 -5.75 -3.28
CA ASN A 24 3.11 -4.49 -3.08
C ASN A 24 4.13 -4.25 -4.20
N THR A 25 4.52 -3.02 -4.47
CA THR A 25 5.46 -2.72 -5.57
C THR A 25 6.87 -3.21 -5.28
N SER A 26 7.41 -2.98 -4.09
CA SER A 26 8.76 -3.40 -3.69
C SER A 26 8.73 -4.32 -2.47
N GLU A 27 9.74 -5.16 -2.31
CA GLU A 27 9.89 -6.01 -1.13
C GLU A 27 10.42 -5.24 0.08
N LYS A 28 11.47 -4.42 -0.12
CA LYS A 28 12.21 -3.75 0.98
C LYS A 28 12.31 -2.25 0.82
N THR A 29 12.12 -1.73 -0.39
CA THR A 29 12.34 -0.31 -0.68
C THR A 29 11.11 0.51 -0.32
N GLY A 30 11.24 1.38 0.69
CA GLY A 30 10.20 2.28 1.19
C GLY A 30 9.41 1.76 2.38
N GLY A 31 8.76 2.68 3.12
CA GLY A 31 8.05 2.36 4.36
C GLY A 31 6.89 1.37 4.18
N ALA A 32 6.13 1.51 3.10
CA ALA A 32 5.04 0.59 2.77
C ALA A 32 5.55 -0.84 2.50
N ALA A 33 6.69 -0.97 1.81
CA ALA A 33 7.31 -2.26 1.53
C ALA A 33 7.78 -2.96 2.81
N ILE A 34 8.45 -2.22 3.70
CA ILE A 34 8.91 -2.74 5.00
C ILE A 34 7.70 -3.18 5.84
N ALA A 35 6.62 -2.40 5.87
CA ALA A 35 5.41 -2.75 6.61
C ALA A 35 4.72 -4.00 6.04
N ALA A 36 4.56 -4.09 4.72
CA ALA A 36 3.97 -5.24 4.05
C ALA A 36 4.79 -6.52 4.29
N ARG A 37 6.13 -6.41 4.21
CA ARG A 37 7.03 -7.53 4.48
C ARG A 37 6.96 -8.01 5.93
N ARG A 38 7.00 -7.08 6.90
CA ARG A 38 6.84 -7.44 8.33
C ARG A 38 5.52 -8.13 8.61
N LEU A 39 4.44 -7.68 7.97
CA LEU A 39 3.15 -8.33 8.07
C LEU A 39 3.21 -9.75 7.49
N MET A 40 3.82 -9.94 6.31
CA MET A 40 4.02 -11.27 5.73
C MET A 40 4.79 -12.20 6.68
N GLU A 41 5.91 -11.72 7.22
CA GLU A 41 6.74 -12.48 8.15
C GLU A 41 5.97 -12.84 9.44
N SER A 42 5.17 -11.91 9.98
CA SER A 42 4.35 -12.13 11.16
C SER A 42 3.23 -13.15 10.92
N LEU A 43 2.55 -13.07 9.77
CA LEU A 43 1.52 -14.04 9.37
C LEU A 43 2.11 -15.43 9.16
N HIS A 44 3.26 -15.52 8.51
CA HIS A 44 3.99 -16.77 8.30
C HIS A 44 4.40 -17.41 9.64
N THR A 45 4.95 -16.63 10.56
CA THR A 45 5.32 -17.09 11.91
C THR A 45 4.09 -17.55 12.70
N ALA A 46 2.93 -16.93 12.48
CA ALA A 46 1.65 -17.35 13.07
C ALA A 46 1.06 -18.63 12.41
N GLY A 47 1.71 -19.20 11.38
CA GLY A 47 1.29 -20.41 10.71
C GLY A 47 0.27 -20.22 9.58
N THR A 48 0.12 -18.95 9.08
CA THR A 48 -0.69 -18.65 7.90
C THR A 48 0.12 -18.93 6.63
N ASP A 49 -0.50 -19.55 5.62
CA ASP A 49 0.11 -19.64 4.28
C ASP A 49 0.03 -18.27 3.59
N VAL A 50 1.16 -17.58 3.54
CA VAL A 50 1.25 -16.22 3.00
C VAL A 50 2.33 -16.12 1.93
N LYS A 51 1.97 -15.51 0.80
CA LYS A 51 2.88 -15.17 -0.29
C LYS A 51 2.80 -13.68 -0.57
N MET A 52 3.87 -13.11 -1.14
CA MET A 52 3.93 -11.69 -1.49
C MET A 52 4.34 -11.52 -2.96
N LEU A 53 3.52 -10.84 -3.76
CA LEU A 53 3.86 -10.44 -5.13
C LEU A 53 4.48 -9.06 -5.14
N VAL A 54 5.63 -8.91 -5.81
CA VAL A 54 6.36 -7.66 -5.93
C VAL A 54 6.93 -7.45 -7.33
N LEU A 55 7.17 -6.21 -7.75
CA LEU A 55 8.00 -5.94 -8.94
C LEU A 55 9.48 -6.15 -8.60
N HIS A 56 9.93 -5.63 -7.45
CA HIS A 56 11.32 -5.63 -7.05
C HIS A 56 11.52 -6.58 -5.86
N LYS A 57 11.96 -7.80 -6.16
CA LYS A 57 12.39 -8.77 -5.17
C LYS A 57 13.85 -8.52 -4.80
N GLU A 58 14.13 -8.46 -3.51
CA GLU A 58 15.45 -8.12 -2.96
C GLU A 58 16.01 -9.20 -2.03
N SER A 59 15.25 -10.28 -1.78
CA SER A 59 15.66 -11.40 -0.94
C SER A 59 15.62 -12.73 -1.70
N GLN A 60 16.10 -13.80 -1.06
CA GLN A 60 15.98 -15.18 -1.55
C GLN A 60 14.74 -15.91 -0.97
N SER A 61 13.85 -15.18 -0.28
CA SER A 61 12.65 -15.78 0.32
C SER A 61 11.75 -16.42 -0.75
N GLU A 62 11.33 -17.66 -0.52
CA GLU A 62 10.41 -18.38 -1.42
C GLU A 62 8.98 -17.82 -1.35
N GLN A 63 8.61 -17.17 -0.24
CA GLN A 63 7.32 -16.52 -0.09
C GLN A 63 7.17 -15.27 -0.97
N VAL A 64 8.29 -14.69 -1.42
CA VAL A 64 8.29 -13.48 -2.26
C VAL A 64 8.43 -13.86 -3.72
N ILE A 65 7.45 -13.50 -4.52
CA ILE A 65 7.33 -13.84 -5.94
C ILE A 65 7.46 -12.58 -6.79
N PRO A 66 8.46 -12.47 -7.65
CA PRO A 66 8.59 -11.32 -8.56
C PRO A 66 7.58 -11.42 -9.72
N VAL A 67 7.03 -10.27 -10.11
CA VAL A 67 6.11 -10.16 -11.25
C VAL A 67 6.82 -9.50 -12.43
N GLY A 68 6.63 -10.05 -13.61
CA GLY A 68 7.15 -9.50 -14.87
C GLY A 68 8.67 -9.62 -15.04
N LYS A 69 9.09 -9.43 -16.28
CA LYS A 69 10.53 -9.37 -16.64
C LYS A 69 11.06 -7.95 -16.40
N ASP A 70 12.35 -7.78 -16.16
CA ASP A 70 12.94 -6.48 -15.81
C ASP A 70 12.72 -5.39 -16.87
N TRP A 71 12.76 -5.75 -18.16
CA TRP A 71 12.44 -4.78 -19.20
C TRP A 71 10.96 -4.34 -19.16
N GLN A 72 10.02 -5.25 -18.85
CA GLN A 72 8.58 -4.92 -18.70
C GLN A 72 8.36 -3.95 -17.54
N LYS A 73 9.00 -4.20 -16.40
CA LYS A 73 8.95 -3.31 -15.21
C LYS A 73 9.45 -1.90 -15.55
N LYS A 74 10.58 -1.81 -16.30
CA LYS A 74 11.09 -0.54 -16.79
C LYS A 74 10.11 0.15 -17.73
N CYS A 75 9.51 -0.59 -18.66
CA CYS A 75 8.54 -0.05 -19.61
C CYS A 75 7.28 0.47 -18.89
N THR A 76 6.70 -0.29 -17.97
CA THR A 76 5.50 0.16 -17.22
C THR A 76 5.80 1.40 -16.40
N PHE A 77 6.92 1.44 -15.68
CA PHE A 77 7.35 2.59 -14.91
C PHE A 77 7.56 3.83 -15.80
N LEU A 78 8.36 3.70 -16.84
CA LEU A 78 8.68 4.81 -17.75
C LEU A 78 7.44 5.32 -18.48
N TRP A 79 6.55 4.44 -18.90
CA TRP A 79 5.30 4.83 -19.56
C TRP A 79 4.42 5.69 -18.66
N GLU A 80 4.21 5.29 -17.39
CA GLU A 80 3.45 6.12 -16.47
C GLU A 80 4.11 7.48 -16.25
N ARG A 81 5.44 7.52 -16.06
CA ARG A 81 6.21 8.77 -15.90
C ARG A 81 6.14 9.65 -17.15
N LEU A 82 6.21 9.06 -18.34
CA LEU A 82 6.08 9.78 -19.61
C LEU A 82 4.71 10.46 -19.73
N VAL A 83 3.64 9.72 -19.43
CA VAL A 83 2.27 10.28 -19.47
C VAL A 83 2.09 11.40 -18.45
N ILE A 84 2.61 11.26 -17.23
CA ILE A 84 2.58 12.35 -16.23
C ILE A 84 3.39 13.55 -16.72
N TRP A 85 4.56 13.34 -17.27
CA TRP A 85 5.44 14.40 -17.78
C TRP A 85 4.80 15.19 -18.92
N THR A 86 4.20 14.53 -19.91
CA THR A 86 3.47 15.18 -21.00
C THR A 86 2.25 15.96 -20.48
N ASN A 87 1.48 15.39 -19.54
CA ASN A 87 0.34 16.07 -18.90
C ASN A 87 0.77 17.24 -18.01
N ASN A 88 2.04 17.32 -17.67
CA ASN A 88 2.61 18.40 -16.89
C ASN A 88 3.39 19.41 -17.76
N LEU A 89 3.09 19.46 -19.08
CA LEU A 89 3.76 20.32 -20.06
C LEU A 89 5.28 20.15 -20.03
N PHE A 90 5.74 18.89 -20.06
CA PHE A 90 7.14 18.49 -20.04
C PHE A 90 7.92 18.96 -18.79
N SER A 91 7.21 19.35 -17.71
CA SER A 91 7.83 19.69 -16.44
C SER A 91 8.10 18.44 -15.60
N ARG A 92 9.28 18.39 -14.99
CA ARG A 92 9.64 17.33 -14.03
C ARG A 92 9.05 17.55 -12.63
N LYS A 93 8.44 18.71 -12.40
CA LYS A 93 7.79 19.02 -11.12
C LYS A 93 6.65 18.03 -10.90
N ASN A 94 6.51 17.55 -9.69
CA ASN A 94 5.47 16.60 -9.26
C ASN A 94 5.50 15.21 -9.92
N LEU A 95 6.56 14.86 -10.67
CA LEU A 95 6.66 13.59 -11.40
C LEU A 95 6.48 12.35 -10.51
N PHE A 96 6.88 12.44 -9.25
CA PHE A 96 6.80 11.36 -8.24
C PHE A 96 5.79 11.63 -7.11
N THR A 97 5.13 12.79 -7.12
CA THR A 97 4.10 13.13 -6.12
C THR A 97 2.72 12.63 -6.52
N VAL A 98 2.59 12.13 -7.75
CA VAL A 98 1.34 11.62 -8.31
C VAL A 98 1.54 10.27 -9.00
N SER A 99 0.49 9.47 -9.04
CA SER A 99 0.38 8.23 -9.82
C SER A 99 -0.99 8.18 -10.48
N ILE A 100 -1.00 7.87 -11.77
CA ILE A 100 -2.23 7.77 -12.57
C ILE A 100 -2.68 6.33 -12.78
N ALA A 101 -1.82 5.36 -12.42
CA ALA A 101 -2.06 3.92 -12.52
C ALA A 101 -2.66 3.50 -13.88
N ASN A 102 -2.08 4.01 -14.96
CA ASN A 102 -2.52 3.74 -16.34
C ASN A 102 -1.89 2.47 -16.93
N THR A 103 -0.92 1.90 -16.24
CA THR A 103 -0.21 0.68 -16.64
C THR A 103 0.11 -0.18 -15.43
N GLY A 104 0.28 -1.48 -15.64
CA GLY A 104 0.59 -2.45 -14.58
C GLY A 104 0.53 -3.88 -15.11
N PHE A 105 0.70 -4.83 -14.21
CA PHE A 105 0.68 -6.26 -14.53
C PHE A 105 -0.66 -6.89 -14.17
N ASN A 106 -1.15 -7.77 -15.04
CA ASN A 106 -2.29 -8.60 -14.71
C ASN A 106 -1.84 -9.77 -13.82
N VAL A 107 -2.07 -9.62 -12.52
CA VAL A 107 -1.69 -10.62 -11.51
C VAL A 107 -2.74 -11.72 -11.33
N THR A 108 -3.96 -11.54 -11.83
CA THR A 108 -5.08 -12.48 -11.65
C THR A 108 -4.86 -13.82 -12.33
N LYS A 109 -3.96 -13.85 -13.32
CA LYS A 109 -3.58 -15.05 -14.07
C LYS A 109 -2.51 -15.90 -13.36
N LEU A 110 -1.84 -15.34 -12.36
CA LEU A 110 -0.76 -16.03 -11.64
C LEU A 110 -1.32 -17.14 -10.71
N PRO A 111 -0.64 -18.28 -10.59
CA PRO A 111 -1.05 -19.35 -9.67
C PRO A 111 -1.26 -18.85 -8.25
N ALA A 112 -0.33 -18.05 -7.71
CA ALA A 112 -0.41 -17.50 -6.38
C ALA A 112 -1.69 -16.66 -6.14
N PHE A 113 -2.19 -15.93 -7.17
CA PHE A 113 -3.45 -15.20 -7.07
C PHE A 113 -4.66 -16.16 -7.08
N ARG A 114 -4.65 -17.15 -7.95
CA ARG A 114 -5.77 -18.12 -8.08
C ARG A 114 -5.93 -18.95 -6.82
N GLU A 115 -4.83 -19.34 -6.21
CA GLU A 115 -4.78 -20.14 -4.99
C GLU A 115 -5.17 -19.35 -3.74
N ALA A 116 -4.95 -18.04 -3.71
CA ALA A 116 -5.20 -17.20 -2.55
C ALA A 116 -6.70 -17.14 -2.20
N ASP A 117 -7.00 -17.19 -0.92
CA ASP A 117 -8.35 -17.02 -0.36
C ASP A 117 -8.62 -15.55 -0.02
N ILE A 118 -7.57 -14.78 0.31
CA ILE A 118 -7.62 -13.34 0.60
C ILE A 118 -6.53 -12.63 -0.19
N ILE A 119 -6.89 -11.49 -0.81
CA ILE A 119 -5.95 -10.58 -1.47
C ILE A 119 -5.72 -9.38 -0.56
N HIS A 120 -4.47 -9.13 -0.21
CA HIS A 120 -4.08 -8.00 0.63
C HIS A 120 -3.24 -7.01 -0.16
N LEU A 121 -3.84 -5.88 -0.54
CA LEU A 121 -3.17 -4.81 -1.27
C LEU A 121 -2.47 -3.87 -0.29
N HIS A 122 -1.26 -3.44 -0.64
CA HIS A 122 -0.52 -2.38 0.02
C HIS A 122 -0.26 -1.24 -0.97
N TRP A 123 0.98 -0.85 -1.18
CA TRP A 123 1.34 0.21 -2.11
C TRP A 123 1.60 -0.37 -3.50
N ILE A 124 0.67 -0.12 -4.46
CA ILE A 124 0.62 -0.82 -5.76
C ILE A 124 0.91 0.10 -6.96
N ASN A 125 1.43 1.28 -6.71
CA ASN A 125 1.74 2.28 -7.73
C ASN A 125 3.04 1.99 -8.49
N GLN A 126 3.46 2.92 -9.36
CA GLN A 126 4.68 2.85 -10.17
C GLN A 126 4.77 1.62 -11.09
N GLY A 127 3.65 1.27 -11.71
CA GLY A 127 3.59 0.20 -12.71
C GLY A 127 3.37 -1.21 -12.16
N MET A 128 3.03 -1.36 -10.85
CA MET A 128 2.62 -2.66 -10.30
C MET A 128 1.22 -3.04 -10.76
N LEU A 129 0.22 -2.21 -10.44
CA LEU A 129 -1.17 -2.41 -10.89
C LEU A 129 -1.71 -1.14 -11.55
N SER A 130 -2.40 -1.33 -12.68
CA SER A 130 -3.24 -0.30 -13.26
C SER A 130 -4.63 -0.31 -12.61
N LEU A 131 -5.42 0.78 -12.80
CA LEU A 131 -6.82 0.79 -12.37
C LEU A 131 -7.65 -0.33 -13.02
N ASN A 132 -7.30 -0.76 -14.25
CA ASN A 132 -7.96 -1.90 -14.88
C ASN A 132 -7.59 -3.22 -14.18
N ASN A 133 -6.32 -3.40 -13.80
CA ASN A 133 -5.92 -4.60 -13.07
C ASN A 133 -6.59 -4.68 -11.68
N ILE A 134 -6.76 -3.55 -11.00
CA ILE A 134 -7.49 -3.49 -9.72
C ILE A 134 -8.98 -3.84 -9.94
N GLN A 135 -9.57 -3.35 -11.03
CA GLN A 135 -10.94 -3.70 -11.40
C GLN A 135 -11.08 -5.22 -11.62
N GLU A 136 -10.18 -5.84 -12.37
CA GLU A 136 -10.15 -7.29 -12.58
C GLU A 136 -10.05 -8.08 -11.26
N ILE A 137 -9.24 -7.58 -10.30
CA ILE A 137 -9.14 -8.19 -8.97
C ILE A 137 -10.48 -8.15 -8.25
N PHE A 138 -11.19 -7.02 -8.27
CA PHE A 138 -12.50 -6.88 -7.62
C PHE A 138 -13.59 -7.70 -8.30
N GLU A 139 -13.58 -7.79 -9.63
CA GLU A 139 -14.55 -8.56 -10.42
C GLU A 139 -14.47 -10.07 -10.15
N LEU A 140 -13.33 -10.57 -9.70
CA LEU A 140 -13.17 -11.98 -9.30
C LEU A 140 -13.79 -12.31 -7.95
N GLY A 141 -14.30 -11.32 -7.20
CA GLY A 141 -15.09 -11.51 -5.98
C GLY A 141 -14.34 -12.08 -4.78
N LYS A 142 -13.01 -12.20 -4.83
CA LYS A 142 -12.23 -12.59 -3.67
C LYS A 142 -12.25 -11.48 -2.62
N PRO A 143 -12.25 -11.82 -1.30
CA PRO A 143 -12.09 -10.83 -0.25
C PRO A 143 -10.82 -10.02 -0.43
N VAL A 144 -10.94 -8.70 -0.43
CA VAL A 144 -9.81 -7.77 -0.55
C VAL A 144 -9.67 -6.97 0.73
N VAL A 145 -8.47 -6.98 1.29
CA VAL A 145 -8.02 -6.04 2.32
C VAL A 145 -7.06 -5.07 1.66
N TRP A 146 -7.20 -3.77 1.90
CA TRP A 146 -6.28 -2.78 1.37
C TRP A 146 -5.73 -1.91 2.49
N THR A 147 -4.45 -2.10 2.80
CA THR A 147 -3.74 -1.25 3.77
C THR A 147 -3.19 -0.02 3.07
N LEU A 148 -3.71 1.14 3.44
CA LEU A 148 -3.31 2.43 2.90
C LEU A 148 -2.11 2.98 3.68
N HIS A 149 -1.07 3.37 2.95
CA HIS A 149 0.14 3.98 3.48
C HIS A 149 0.24 5.48 3.17
N ASP A 150 -0.55 5.95 2.23
CA ASP A 150 -0.67 7.35 1.83
C ASP A 150 -2.13 7.67 1.42
N MET A 151 -2.36 8.81 0.77
CA MET A 151 -3.70 9.25 0.40
C MET A 151 -4.08 8.92 -1.05
N TRP A 152 -3.28 8.15 -1.78
CA TRP A 152 -3.53 7.94 -3.21
C TRP A 152 -4.92 7.35 -3.49
N GLU A 153 -5.37 6.41 -2.68
CA GLU A 153 -6.68 5.78 -2.82
C GLU A 153 -7.83 6.77 -2.54
N CYS A 154 -7.58 7.75 -1.66
CA CYS A 154 -8.55 8.79 -1.28
C CYS A 154 -8.67 9.92 -2.31
N THR A 155 -7.68 10.07 -3.20
CA THR A 155 -7.53 11.18 -4.14
C THR A 155 -7.67 10.71 -5.58
N ALA A 156 -7.66 11.62 -6.55
CA ALA A 156 -7.56 11.23 -7.95
C ALA A 156 -6.19 10.60 -8.25
N ILE A 157 -5.10 11.31 -7.93
CA ILE A 157 -3.74 10.95 -8.39
C ILE A 157 -2.64 11.22 -7.37
N CYS A 158 -2.83 12.10 -6.38
CA CYS A 158 -1.76 12.51 -5.49
C CYS A 158 -1.61 11.58 -4.27
N HIS A 159 -0.35 11.34 -3.87
CA HIS A 159 -0.02 10.55 -2.68
C HIS A 159 -0.25 11.31 -1.38
N HIS A 160 -0.24 12.65 -1.43
CA HIS A 160 -0.57 13.50 -0.29
C HIS A 160 -1.30 14.76 -0.76
N ALA A 161 -2.46 15.04 -0.17
CA ALA A 161 -3.28 16.19 -0.55
C ALA A 161 -2.74 17.53 -0.02
N HIS A 162 -1.89 17.51 1.01
CA HIS A 162 -1.43 18.69 1.75
C HIS A 162 -2.62 19.56 2.21
N THR A 163 -2.69 20.81 1.75
CA THR A 163 -3.80 21.73 2.04
C THR A 163 -5.00 21.59 1.10
N CYS A 164 -4.94 20.67 0.11
CA CYS A 164 -6.03 20.47 -0.84
C CYS A 164 -7.17 19.66 -0.20
N THR A 165 -8.39 20.17 -0.29
CA THR A 165 -9.60 19.54 0.24
C THR A 165 -10.50 18.94 -0.83
N LEU A 166 -10.12 19.02 -2.12
CA LEU A 166 -10.96 18.62 -3.25
C LEU A 166 -11.29 17.11 -3.26
N PHE A 167 -10.47 16.26 -2.62
CA PHE A 167 -10.77 14.84 -2.48
C PHE A 167 -12.04 14.55 -1.65
N LYS A 168 -12.49 15.53 -0.86
CA LYS A 168 -13.73 15.44 -0.07
C LYS A 168 -14.99 15.62 -0.92
N SER A 169 -14.85 16.14 -2.14
CA SER A 169 -15.92 16.32 -3.12
C SER A 169 -15.54 15.68 -4.46
N GLU A 170 -14.86 16.42 -5.32
CA GLU A 170 -14.36 15.97 -6.62
C GLU A 170 -12.96 16.54 -6.84
N CYS A 171 -12.01 15.69 -7.23
CA CYS A 171 -10.64 16.12 -7.51
C CYS A 171 -10.55 16.80 -8.90
N ARG A 172 -11.25 17.90 -9.11
CA ARG A 172 -11.16 18.69 -10.36
C ARG A 172 -10.00 19.68 -10.30
N ASN A 173 -9.47 20.08 -11.45
CA ASN A 173 -8.43 21.11 -11.57
C ASN A 173 -7.23 20.88 -10.62
N CYS A 174 -6.68 19.70 -10.67
CA CYS A 174 -5.61 19.29 -9.75
C CYS A 174 -4.35 20.16 -9.92
N ARG A 175 -3.89 20.79 -8.84
CA ARG A 175 -2.68 21.64 -8.81
C ARG A 175 -1.37 20.90 -9.17
N PHE A 176 -1.37 19.57 -9.16
CA PHE A 176 -0.20 18.77 -9.47
C PHE A 176 -0.04 18.48 -10.96
N LEU A 177 -1.07 18.70 -11.78
CA LEU A 177 -1.04 18.59 -13.23
C LEU A 177 -1.46 19.90 -13.88
N ARG A 178 -0.78 20.29 -14.94
CA ARG A 178 -1.09 21.52 -15.69
C ARG A 178 -2.24 21.33 -16.68
N PHE A 179 -2.43 20.11 -17.21
CA PHE A 179 -3.59 19.80 -18.07
C PHE A 179 -4.77 19.39 -17.19
N PRO A 180 -5.80 20.25 -17.05
CA PRO A 180 -7.04 19.86 -16.39
C PRO A 180 -7.74 18.77 -17.22
N GLY A 181 -8.40 17.83 -16.54
CA GLY A 181 -9.20 16.79 -17.17
C GLY A 181 -8.65 15.36 -17.06
N ASN A 182 -7.34 15.15 -16.99
CA ASN A 182 -6.80 13.81 -16.78
C ASN A 182 -7.02 13.30 -15.35
N ASN A 183 -6.84 14.16 -14.36
CA ASN A 183 -7.18 13.84 -12.98
C ASN A 183 -8.69 13.57 -12.81
N ASP A 184 -9.56 14.29 -13.53
CA ASP A 184 -11.01 14.09 -13.49
C ASP A 184 -11.38 12.70 -14.04
N ARG A 185 -10.72 12.26 -15.13
CA ARG A 185 -10.90 10.91 -15.69
C ARG A 185 -10.46 9.83 -14.70
N VAL A 186 -9.29 10.00 -14.07
CA VAL A 186 -8.79 9.07 -13.07
C VAL A 186 -9.73 9.04 -11.87
N PHE A 187 -10.21 10.20 -11.39
CA PHE A 187 -11.15 10.28 -10.29
C PHE A 187 -12.45 9.53 -10.58
N LYS A 188 -13.08 9.80 -11.73
CA LYS A 188 -14.32 9.10 -12.17
C LYS A 188 -14.10 7.60 -12.31
N LYS A 189 -12.93 7.19 -12.81
CA LYS A 189 -12.58 5.78 -12.93
C LYS A 189 -12.43 5.12 -11.56
N LYS A 190 -11.76 5.79 -10.59
CA LYS A 190 -11.68 5.31 -9.21
C LYS A 190 -13.06 5.28 -8.54
N GLN A 191 -13.90 6.28 -8.77
CA GLN A 191 -15.27 6.31 -8.26
C GLN A 191 -16.07 5.09 -8.73
N LYS A 192 -16.04 4.79 -10.03
CA LYS A 192 -16.66 3.58 -10.58
C LYS A 192 -16.02 2.32 -10.01
N LEU A 193 -14.70 2.26 -9.90
CA LEU A 193 -13.96 1.14 -9.35
C LEU A 193 -14.39 0.83 -7.91
N PHE A 194 -14.40 1.82 -7.04
CA PHE A 194 -14.73 1.63 -5.63
C PHE A 194 -16.23 1.43 -5.38
N SER A 195 -17.12 1.97 -6.21
CA SER A 195 -18.57 1.72 -6.07
C SER A 195 -18.94 0.24 -6.29
N HIS A 196 -18.17 -0.48 -7.10
CA HIS A 196 -18.38 -1.91 -7.38
C HIS A 196 -17.46 -2.83 -6.56
N ALA A 197 -16.53 -2.29 -5.80
CA ALA A 197 -15.59 -3.08 -4.99
C ALA A 197 -16.30 -3.71 -3.78
N SER A 198 -16.56 -5.01 -3.85
CA SER A 198 -17.11 -5.79 -2.74
C SER A 198 -16.66 -7.26 -2.90
N PRO A 199 -16.21 -7.89 -1.81
CA PRO A 199 -15.94 -7.33 -0.49
C PRO A 199 -14.57 -6.62 -0.42
N LEU A 200 -14.56 -5.35 -0.03
CA LEU A 200 -13.35 -4.55 0.18
C LEU A 200 -13.34 -3.97 1.60
N ASN A 201 -12.30 -4.29 2.36
CA ASN A 201 -12.03 -3.73 3.69
C ASN A 201 -10.77 -2.86 3.64
N ILE A 202 -10.87 -1.64 4.17
CA ILE A 202 -9.76 -0.70 4.21
C ILE A 202 -9.08 -0.76 5.57
N VAL A 203 -7.76 -0.77 5.56
CA VAL A 203 -6.93 -0.61 6.76
C VAL A 203 -6.18 0.70 6.67
N ALA A 204 -6.36 1.57 7.64
CA ALA A 204 -5.60 2.80 7.81
C ALA A 204 -4.46 2.57 8.82
N VAL A 205 -3.24 2.95 8.48
CA VAL A 205 -2.08 2.78 9.38
C VAL A 205 -2.02 3.80 10.52
N SER A 206 -2.94 4.77 10.54
CA SER A 206 -3.08 5.77 11.60
C SER A 206 -4.49 6.33 11.68
N THR A 207 -4.84 6.90 12.84
CA THR A 207 -6.10 7.62 13.05
C THR A 207 -6.25 8.83 12.12
N TRP A 208 -5.14 9.53 11.83
CA TRP A 208 -5.13 10.62 10.87
C TRP A 208 -5.55 10.15 9.47
N LEU A 209 -4.95 9.07 8.97
CA LEU A 209 -5.28 8.54 7.64
C LEU A 209 -6.73 8.03 7.60
N SER A 210 -7.19 7.36 8.65
CA SER A 210 -8.60 6.95 8.79
C SER A 210 -9.55 8.13 8.67
N SER A 211 -9.24 9.26 9.32
CA SER A 211 -10.01 10.50 9.21
C SER A 211 -10.02 11.05 7.77
N GLN A 212 -8.93 10.94 7.02
CA GLN A 212 -8.90 11.35 5.60
C GLN A 212 -9.76 10.41 4.72
N ILE A 213 -9.71 9.11 4.97
CA ILE A 213 -10.52 8.10 4.26
C ILE A 213 -12.01 8.38 4.45
N GLN A 214 -12.45 8.61 5.69
CA GLN A 214 -13.85 8.89 6.02
C GLN A 214 -14.38 10.18 5.40
N GLN A 215 -13.50 11.13 5.06
CA GLN A 215 -13.86 12.37 4.38
C GLN A 215 -13.77 12.28 2.85
N SER A 216 -13.14 11.22 2.31
CA SER A 216 -12.99 11.03 0.87
C SER A 216 -14.27 10.55 0.23
N THR A 217 -14.75 11.23 -0.81
CA THR A 217 -15.91 10.78 -1.60
C THR A 217 -15.68 9.42 -2.28
N LEU A 218 -14.45 8.99 -2.45
CA LEU A 218 -14.12 7.70 -3.05
C LEU A 218 -14.30 6.54 -2.07
N LEU A 219 -14.01 6.74 -0.77
CA LEU A 219 -13.87 5.65 0.19
C LEU A 219 -14.74 5.77 1.45
N LYS A 220 -15.43 6.90 1.67
CA LYS A 220 -16.19 7.16 2.91
C LYS A 220 -17.24 6.09 3.26
N GLU A 221 -17.76 5.38 2.25
CA GLU A 221 -18.76 4.32 2.43
C GLU A 221 -18.14 2.93 2.64
N LYS A 222 -16.80 2.82 2.64
CA LYS A 222 -16.12 1.54 2.83
C LYS A 222 -15.82 1.30 4.32
N PRO A 223 -15.88 0.05 4.79
CA PRO A 223 -15.46 -0.27 6.16
C PRO A 223 -13.97 0.03 6.33
N VAL A 224 -13.64 0.78 7.39
CA VAL A 224 -12.28 1.21 7.70
C VAL A 224 -11.91 0.75 9.10
N SER A 225 -10.77 0.08 9.22
CA SER A 225 -10.15 -0.28 10.50
C SER A 225 -8.82 0.45 10.66
N VAL A 226 -8.50 0.87 11.88
CA VAL A 226 -7.18 1.46 12.17
C VAL A 226 -6.28 0.37 12.74
N ILE A 227 -5.26 -0.02 11.96
CA ILE A 227 -4.27 -1.02 12.37
C ILE A 227 -2.88 -0.43 12.06
N PRO A 228 -2.11 -0.02 13.08
CA PRO A 228 -0.75 0.49 12.90
C PRO A 228 0.16 -0.54 12.25
N ASN A 229 1.22 -0.06 11.58
CA ASN A 229 2.24 -0.94 11.01
C ASN A 229 2.88 -1.80 12.09
N THR A 230 3.11 -3.06 11.76
CA THR A 230 3.76 -4.03 12.65
C THR A 230 5.23 -3.68 12.89
N LEU A 231 5.67 -3.90 14.12
CA LEU A 231 7.08 -3.83 14.51
C LEU A 231 7.53 -5.21 15.03
N SER A 232 8.76 -5.57 14.74
CA SER A 232 9.40 -6.74 15.33
C SER A 232 9.84 -6.41 16.76
N PRO A 233 9.31 -7.07 17.80
CA PRO A 233 9.72 -6.81 19.17
C PRO A 233 11.16 -7.26 19.47
N THR A 234 11.74 -8.12 18.65
CA THR A 234 13.15 -8.52 18.73
C THR A 234 14.07 -7.42 18.23
N ASP A 235 13.69 -6.72 17.14
CA ASP A 235 14.50 -5.65 16.52
C ASP A 235 14.27 -4.30 17.24
N PHE A 236 13.05 -4.06 17.73
CA PHE A 236 12.64 -2.82 18.39
C PHE A 236 12.27 -3.07 19.85
N ARG A 237 13.28 -3.39 20.65
CA ARG A 237 13.13 -3.58 22.10
C ARG A 237 13.56 -2.34 22.88
N MET A 238 12.97 -2.15 24.05
CA MET A 238 13.46 -1.15 24.98
C MET A 238 14.86 -1.53 25.43
N MET A 239 15.79 -0.62 25.23
CA MET A 239 17.18 -0.77 25.66
C MET A 239 17.48 0.23 26.79
N ASP A 240 18.43 -0.12 27.63
CA ASP A 240 18.92 0.81 28.67
C ASP A 240 19.56 2.03 28.01
N LYS A 241 19.19 3.21 28.52
CA LYS A 241 19.60 4.50 27.94
C LYS A 241 21.11 4.71 28.02
N GLU A 242 21.71 4.37 29.17
CA GLU A 242 23.12 4.60 29.43
C GLU A 242 24.00 3.64 28.61
N LEU A 243 23.58 2.36 28.52
CA LEU A 243 24.24 1.39 27.66
C LEU A 243 24.16 1.79 26.18
N SER A 244 22.98 2.21 25.70
CA SER A 244 22.80 2.64 24.32
C SER A 244 23.65 3.88 23.97
N ARG A 245 23.75 4.85 24.91
CA ARG A 245 24.63 6.01 24.73
C ARG A 245 26.11 5.61 24.63
N LYS A 246 26.52 4.68 25.49
CA LYS A 246 27.91 4.16 25.50
C LYS A 246 28.22 3.42 24.20
N GLU A 247 27.35 2.52 23.76
CA GLU A 247 27.52 1.76 22.51
C GLU A 247 27.60 2.67 21.28
N LEU A 248 26.74 3.72 21.23
CA LEU A 248 26.70 4.66 20.11
C LEU A 248 27.69 5.83 20.27
N SER A 249 28.51 5.86 21.30
CA SER A 249 29.46 6.93 21.61
C SER A 249 28.81 8.32 21.65
N LEU A 250 27.62 8.41 22.22
CA LEU A 250 26.82 9.63 22.27
C LEU A 250 27.12 10.42 23.56
N PRO A 251 27.17 11.76 23.49
CA PRO A 251 27.39 12.60 24.66
C PRO A 251 26.18 12.57 25.62
N ASP A 252 26.43 12.85 26.90
CA ASP A 252 25.36 13.02 27.88
C ASP A 252 24.71 14.42 27.77
N LYS A 253 23.95 14.58 26.70
CA LYS A 253 23.20 15.80 26.33
C LYS A 253 21.82 15.41 25.76
N HIS A 254 20.93 16.39 25.63
CA HIS A 254 19.71 16.19 24.85
C HIS A 254 20.07 15.97 23.37
N ILE A 255 19.55 14.88 22.80
CA ILE A 255 19.80 14.51 21.39
C ILE A 255 18.48 14.59 20.64
N ILE A 256 18.49 15.32 19.54
CA ILE A 256 17.38 15.38 18.59
C ILE A 256 17.83 14.62 17.33
N LEU A 257 17.19 13.50 17.04
CA LEU A 257 17.40 12.75 15.82
C LEU A 257 16.42 13.22 14.74
N PHE A 258 16.94 13.60 13.59
CA PHE A 258 16.16 13.91 12.41
C PHE A 258 16.50 12.92 11.29
N GLY A 259 15.46 12.31 10.68
CA GLY A 259 15.61 11.43 9.54
C GLY A 259 14.65 11.84 8.42
N ALA A 260 15.15 11.88 7.19
CA ALA A 260 14.32 12.09 6.00
C ALA A 260 14.68 11.07 4.92
N ALA A 261 13.67 10.57 4.18
CA ALA A 261 13.92 9.84 2.95
C ALA A 261 14.34 10.82 1.83
N ARG A 262 15.31 10.42 1.01
CA ARG A 262 15.72 11.15 -0.20
C ARG A 262 14.82 10.80 -1.37
#